data_0a2a5246a9679c429b38c59fc106e542
#
_entry.id   0a2a5246a9679c429b38c59fc106e542
#
_cell.length_a   1.000
_cell.length_b   1.000
_cell.length_c   1.000
_cell.angle_alpha   90.00
_cell.angle_beta   90.00
_cell.angle_gamma   90.00
#
_symmetry.space_group_name_H-M   'P 1'
#
loop_
_entity.id
_entity.type
_entity.pdbx_description
1 polymer ?
#
loop_
_entity_poly.entity_id
_entity_poly.type
_entity_poly.pdbx_seq_one_letter_code
_entity_poly.pdbx_strand_id
1 'polypeptide(L)'
;IYNILLIISAYSLPLAVSKLVSARVSKGQRKNAYRIVKGALLLATGTGLTASLILFFGASFFTNMLNTPLSIFALKVLAPTILVVAVLGVLRGFFQGLGTMMPSAISQIIEQIVNAIVSIAAAYILYGYGARIGAVLGNKEKYGSAYGAAGGTLGTNMGAVFALLFLGMLFLAYKRIFKRQMRRDTSSKTESYQNVFRVLIMTIVPVLLSTTIYNISAILDQGIYKNVAELQGYKPDDIDVWWGIFSGKYKTIINIPISIASAMAASCVPNLTGAYARKDRESVRSQINIAIRFIM
;
A
#
# COMPACT_ATOMS: atom_id res chain seq x y z
N ILE A 1 1.46 -13.73 1.11
CA ILE A 1 1.68 -13.61 -0.35
C ILE A 1 1.14 -12.28 -0.87
N TYR A 2 -0.13 -11.97 -0.65
CA TYR A 2 -0.72 -10.68 -1.06
C TYR A 2 0.10 -9.47 -0.59
N ASN A 3 0.49 -9.42 0.69
CA ASN A 3 1.29 -8.34 1.25
C ASN A 3 2.66 -8.19 0.58
N ILE A 4 3.32 -9.29 0.22
CA ILE A 4 4.61 -9.25 -0.50
C ILE A 4 4.43 -8.61 -1.87
N LEU A 5 3.45 -9.06 -2.65
CA LEU A 5 3.16 -8.50 -3.97
C LEU A 5 2.71 -7.04 -3.90
N LEU A 6 1.94 -6.68 -2.87
CA LEU A 6 1.51 -5.31 -2.62
C LEU A 6 2.70 -4.39 -2.29
N ILE A 7 3.64 -4.85 -1.47
CA ILE A 7 4.86 -4.11 -1.13
C ILE A 7 5.69 -3.85 -2.39
N ILE A 8 5.92 -4.89 -3.18
CA ILE A 8 6.72 -4.80 -4.41
C ILE A 8 6.09 -3.82 -5.41
N SER A 9 4.77 -3.82 -5.54
CA SER A 9 4.08 -3.08 -6.60
C SER A 9 3.55 -1.70 -6.21
N ALA A 10 3.28 -1.45 -4.91
CA ALA A 10 2.52 -0.29 -4.49
C ALA A 10 3.10 0.51 -3.32
N TYR A 11 3.69 -0.12 -2.32
CA TYR A 11 4.00 0.53 -1.04
C TYR A 11 5.10 1.60 -1.12
N SER A 12 6.11 1.40 -1.97
CA SER A 12 7.23 2.33 -2.15
C SER A 12 6.91 3.50 -3.07
N LEU A 13 5.85 3.38 -3.89
CA LEU A 13 5.50 4.37 -4.92
C LEU A 13 5.13 5.76 -4.34
N PRO A 14 4.29 5.89 -3.29
CA PRO A 14 3.93 7.20 -2.76
C PRO A 14 5.16 7.98 -2.30
N LEU A 15 6.06 7.33 -1.58
CA LEU A 15 7.27 7.95 -1.04
C LEU A 15 8.24 8.37 -2.15
N ALA A 16 8.50 7.48 -3.12
CA ALA A 16 9.38 7.75 -4.24
C ALA A 16 8.86 8.90 -5.11
N VAL A 17 7.57 8.85 -5.47
CA VAL A 17 6.93 9.90 -6.28
C VAL A 17 6.92 11.23 -5.54
N SER A 18 6.53 11.23 -4.27
CA SER A 18 6.51 12.42 -3.42
C SER A 18 7.89 13.09 -3.35
N LYS A 19 8.95 12.32 -3.07
CA LYS A 19 10.34 12.79 -3.04
C LYS A 19 10.76 13.39 -4.39
N LEU A 20 10.51 12.69 -5.48
CA LEU A 20 10.95 13.11 -6.80
C LEU A 20 10.16 14.31 -7.35
N VAL A 21 8.86 14.38 -7.09
CA VAL A 21 8.01 15.50 -7.46
C VAL A 21 8.40 16.75 -6.67
N SER A 22 8.53 16.63 -5.34
CA SER A 22 8.94 17.74 -4.48
C SER A 22 10.29 18.34 -4.90
N ALA A 23 11.28 17.50 -5.18
CA ALA A 23 12.60 17.96 -5.63
C ALA A 23 12.55 18.76 -6.95
N ARG A 24 11.62 18.44 -7.88
CA ARG A 24 11.49 19.18 -9.14
C ARG A 24 10.64 20.43 -8.99
N VAL A 25 9.56 20.35 -8.22
CA VAL A 25 8.67 21.49 -7.97
C VAL A 25 9.41 22.59 -7.21
N SER A 26 10.22 22.25 -6.22
CA SER A 26 11.05 23.23 -5.45
C SER A 26 12.08 23.95 -6.30
N LYS A 27 12.51 23.34 -7.42
CA LYS A 27 13.41 23.95 -8.43
C LYS A 27 12.66 24.65 -9.57
N GLY A 28 11.33 24.75 -9.50
CA GLY A 28 10.51 25.34 -10.56
C GLY A 28 10.29 24.43 -11.79
N GLN A 29 10.83 23.21 -11.81
CA GLN A 29 10.83 22.28 -12.95
C GLN A 29 9.51 21.47 -13.01
N ARG A 30 8.37 22.16 -13.20
CA ARG A 30 7.04 21.53 -13.17
C ARG A 30 6.79 20.58 -14.33
N LYS A 31 7.41 20.82 -15.50
CA LYS A 31 7.35 19.90 -16.65
C LYS A 31 7.98 18.55 -16.31
N ASN A 32 9.14 18.56 -15.65
CA ASN A 32 9.84 17.35 -15.22
C ASN A 32 9.07 16.63 -14.11
N ALA A 33 8.49 17.36 -13.13
CA ALA A 33 7.60 16.79 -12.13
C ALA A 33 6.42 16.05 -12.75
N TYR A 34 5.78 16.61 -13.80
CA TYR A 34 4.69 15.94 -14.50
C TYR A 34 5.13 14.69 -15.27
N ARG A 35 6.35 14.70 -15.82
CA ARG A 35 6.95 13.50 -16.45
C ARG A 35 7.21 12.39 -15.44
N ILE A 36 7.68 12.74 -14.22
CA ILE A 36 7.81 11.77 -13.12
C ILE A 36 6.46 11.09 -12.81
N VAL A 37 5.39 11.88 -12.68
CA VAL A 37 4.05 11.33 -12.40
C VAL A 37 3.58 10.40 -13.52
N LYS A 38 3.75 10.79 -14.78
CA LYS A 38 3.39 9.92 -15.92
C LYS A 38 4.21 8.64 -15.94
N GLY A 39 5.53 8.73 -15.76
CA GLY A 39 6.41 7.56 -15.69
C GLY A 39 6.05 6.65 -14.52
N ALA A 40 5.74 7.23 -13.36
CA ALA A 40 5.31 6.47 -12.20
C ALA A 40 3.95 5.79 -12.40
N LEU A 41 2.99 6.44 -13.07
CA LEU A 41 1.71 5.82 -13.42
C LEU A 41 1.89 4.63 -14.37
N LEU A 42 2.74 4.77 -15.39
CA LEU A 42 3.06 3.67 -16.31
C LEU A 42 3.72 2.50 -15.55
N LEU A 43 4.69 2.80 -14.68
CA LEU A 43 5.37 1.79 -13.88
C LEU A 43 4.39 1.11 -12.90
N ALA A 44 3.59 1.88 -12.18
CA ALA A 44 2.58 1.38 -11.24
C ALA A 44 1.52 0.50 -11.93
N THR A 45 1.06 0.92 -13.11
CA THR A 45 0.10 0.14 -13.89
C THR A 45 0.74 -1.17 -14.39
N GLY A 46 1.96 -1.11 -14.89
CA GLY A 46 2.69 -2.30 -15.34
C GLY A 46 2.98 -3.28 -14.21
N THR A 47 3.61 -2.83 -13.12
CA THR A 47 3.95 -3.71 -11.98
C THR A 47 2.71 -4.15 -11.23
N GLY A 48 1.72 -3.26 -11.01
CA GLY A 48 0.47 -3.58 -10.35
C GLY A 48 -0.38 -4.58 -11.13
N LEU A 49 -0.46 -4.42 -12.46
CA LEU A 49 -1.17 -5.36 -13.32
C LEU A 49 -0.49 -6.74 -13.31
N THR A 50 0.82 -6.78 -13.48
CA THR A 50 1.58 -8.03 -13.46
C THR A 50 1.41 -8.75 -12.12
N ALA A 51 1.56 -8.06 -10.99
CA ALA A 51 1.38 -8.64 -9.67
C ALA A 51 -0.07 -9.10 -9.42
N SER A 52 -1.05 -8.32 -9.88
CA SER A 52 -2.48 -8.69 -9.83
C SER A 52 -2.77 -9.97 -10.61
N LEU A 53 -2.26 -10.09 -11.84
CA LEU A 53 -2.42 -11.28 -12.67
C LEU A 53 -1.73 -12.51 -12.06
N ILE A 54 -0.49 -12.35 -11.57
CA ILE A 54 0.24 -13.42 -10.88
C ILE A 54 -0.57 -13.93 -9.67
N LEU A 55 -1.13 -13.03 -8.86
CA LEU A 55 -1.92 -13.42 -7.70
C LEU A 55 -3.25 -14.06 -8.10
N PHE A 56 -3.93 -13.53 -9.12
CA PHE A 56 -5.24 -14.03 -9.55
C PHE A 56 -5.15 -15.43 -10.16
N PHE A 57 -4.24 -15.63 -11.10
CA PHE A 57 -4.05 -16.92 -11.75
C PHE A 57 -3.25 -17.91 -10.90
N GLY A 58 -2.30 -17.41 -10.11
CA GLY A 58 -1.49 -18.21 -9.18
C GLY A 58 -2.18 -18.54 -7.86
N ALA A 59 -3.39 -18.02 -7.60
CA ALA A 59 -4.05 -18.20 -6.31
C ALA A 59 -4.16 -19.67 -5.88
N SER A 60 -4.50 -20.57 -6.79
CA SER A 60 -4.59 -22.02 -6.50
C SER A 60 -3.23 -22.61 -6.13
N PHE A 61 -2.18 -22.25 -6.85
CA PHE A 61 -0.82 -22.70 -6.56
C PHE A 61 -0.37 -22.27 -5.15
N PHE A 62 -0.58 -21.00 -4.84
CA PHE A 62 -0.17 -20.41 -3.55
C PHE A 62 -0.95 -20.99 -2.37
N THR A 63 -2.27 -21.20 -2.52
CA THR A 63 -3.10 -21.76 -1.45
C THR A 63 -2.80 -23.24 -1.20
N ASN A 64 -2.50 -24.01 -2.24
CA ASN A 64 -2.09 -25.40 -2.10
C ASN A 64 -0.71 -25.52 -1.43
N MET A 65 0.24 -24.66 -1.81
CA MET A 65 1.58 -24.62 -1.20
C MET A 65 1.52 -24.30 0.32
N LEU A 66 0.53 -23.53 0.75
CA LEU A 66 0.33 -23.16 2.16
C LEU A 66 -0.66 -24.06 2.92
N ASN A 67 -1.14 -25.14 2.28
CA ASN A 67 -2.17 -26.03 2.84
C ASN A 67 -3.46 -25.29 3.30
N THR A 68 -3.83 -24.23 2.57
CA THR A 68 -5.02 -23.41 2.87
C THR A 68 -5.93 -23.27 1.64
N PRO A 69 -6.51 -24.35 1.10
CA PRO A 69 -7.20 -24.33 -0.21
C PRO A 69 -8.39 -23.37 -0.27
N LEU A 70 -9.10 -23.16 0.84
CA LEU A 70 -10.24 -22.26 0.90
C LEU A 70 -9.88 -20.76 0.90
N SER A 71 -8.62 -20.42 1.16
CA SER A 71 -8.13 -19.03 1.05
C SER A 71 -8.08 -18.50 -0.38
N ILE A 72 -8.31 -19.37 -1.38
CA ILE A 72 -8.36 -19.00 -2.81
C ILE A 72 -9.41 -17.91 -3.09
N PHE A 73 -10.56 -17.96 -2.42
CA PHE A 73 -11.63 -16.97 -2.60
C PHE A 73 -11.18 -15.57 -2.19
N ALA A 74 -10.56 -15.46 -1.00
CA ALA A 74 -10.03 -14.20 -0.50
C ALA A 74 -8.88 -13.66 -1.36
N LEU A 75 -7.96 -14.53 -1.80
CA LEU A 75 -6.83 -14.14 -2.66
C LEU A 75 -7.27 -13.62 -4.02
N LYS A 76 -8.25 -14.26 -4.66
CA LYS A 76 -8.81 -13.81 -5.94
C LYS A 76 -9.50 -12.45 -5.83
N VAL A 77 -10.19 -12.20 -4.72
CA VAL A 77 -10.82 -10.90 -4.44
C VAL A 77 -9.78 -9.83 -4.21
N LEU A 78 -8.67 -10.13 -3.53
CA LEU A 78 -7.59 -9.18 -3.26
C LEU A 78 -6.70 -8.89 -4.48
N ALA A 79 -6.66 -9.77 -5.47
CA ALA A 79 -5.75 -9.61 -6.61
C ALA A 79 -5.92 -8.27 -7.35
N PRO A 80 -7.12 -7.81 -7.76
CA PRO A 80 -7.29 -6.53 -8.42
C PRO A 80 -6.95 -5.33 -7.53
N THR A 81 -7.02 -5.47 -6.21
CA THR A 81 -6.68 -4.41 -5.26
C THR A 81 -5.23 -3.93 -5.43
N ILE A 82 -4.31 -4.83 -5.79
CA ILE A 82 -2.89 -4.48 -5.99
C ILE A 82 -2.73 -3.42 -7.07
N LEU A 83 -3.39 -3.58 -8.21
CA LEU A 83 -3.36 -2.60 -9.29
C LEU A 83 -3.96 -1.26 -8.84
N VAL A 84 -5.12 -1.30 -8.18
CA VAL A 84 -5.81 -0.10 -7.70
C VAL A 84 -4.94 0.67 -6.72
N VAL A 85 -4.34 0.00 -5.74
CA VAL A 85 -3.48 0.61 -4.71
C VAL A 85 -2.17 1.13 -5.30
N ALA A 86 -1.60 0.46 -6.32
CA ALA A 86 -0.40 0.95 -7.00
C ALA A 86 -0.66 2.31 -7.68
N VAL A 87 -1.76 2.44 -8.43
CA VAL A 87 -2.15 3.70 -9.08
C VAL A 87 -2.50 4.77 -8.05
N LEU A 88 -3.28 4.40 -7.02
CA LEU A 88 -3.63 5.26 -5.89
C LEU A 88 -2.39 5.82 -5.19
N GLY A 89 -1.37 4.99 -4.99
CA GLY A 89 -0.09 5.36 -4.39
C GLY A 89 0.63 6.46 -5.17
N VAL A 90 0.62 6.39 -6.51
CA VAL A 90 1.22 7.45 -7.34
C VAL A 90 0.46 8.76 -7.21
N LEU A 91 -0.87 8.73 -7.17
CA LEU A 91 -1.68 9.95 -7.01
C LEU A 91 -1.47 10.57 -5.62
N ARG A 92 -1.41 9.75 -4.56
CA ARG A 92 -1.04 10.22 -3.21
C ARG A 92 0.32 10.88 -3.21
N GLY A 93 1.33 10.20 -3.78
CA GLY A 93 2.69 10.72 -3.89
C GLY A 93 2.78 12.03 -4.68
N PHE A 94 1.95 12.21 -5.70
CA PHE A 94 1.87 13.47 -6.44
C PHE A 94 1.42 14.64 -5.56
N PHE A 95 0.30 14.50 -4.84
CA PHE A 95 -0.21 15.58 -3.98
C PHE A 95 0.73 15.85 -2.80
N GLN A 96 1.28 14.82 -2.17
CA GLN A 96 2.30 14.95 -1.13
C GLN A 96 3.55 15.66 -1.65
N GLY A 97 4.00 15.34 -2.85
CA GLY A 97 5.14 16.00 -3.50
C GLY A 97 4.89 17.47 -3.86
N LEU A 98 3.63 17.89 -3.99
CA LEU A 98 3.25 19.32 -4.10
C LEU A 98 3.26 20.05 -2.76
N GLY A 99 3.53 19.37 -1.64
CA GLY A 99 3.54 19.93 -0.29
C GLY A 99 2.15 19.93 0.39
N THR A 100 1.15 19.24 -0.18
CA THR A 100 -0.18 19.12 0.43
C THR A 100 -0.50 17.68 0.81
N MET A 101 -0.72 17.44 2.09
CA MET A 101 -1.09 16.13 2.64
C MET A 101 -2.60 15.89 2.68
N MET A 102 -3.41 16.96 2.62
CA MET A 102 -4.87 16.89 2.78
C MET A 102 -5.55 15.92 1.80
N PRO A 103 -5.27 15.96 0.48
CA PRO A 103 -5.90 15.02 -0.44
C PRO A 103 -5.58 13.56 -0.11
N SER A 104 -4.35 13.28 0.30
CA SER A 104 -3.94 11.93 0.71
C SER A 104 -4.66 11.50 1.98
N ALA A 105 -4.73 12.36 3.00
CA ALA A 105 -5.42 12.07 4.25
C ALA A 105 -6.92 11.81 4.05
N ILE A 106 -7.61 12.66 3.29
CA ILE A 106 -9.03 12.48 2.98
C ILE A 106 -9.25 11.18 2.23
N SER A 107 -8.39 10.87 1.24
CA SER A 107 -8.50 9.59 0.50
C SER A 107 -8.35 8.38 1.41
N GLN A 108 -7.49 8.43 2.43
CA GLN A 108 -7.32 7.36 3.41
C GLN A 108 -8.54 7.23 4.33
N ILE A 109 -9.13 8.34 4.75
CA ILE A 109 -10.37 8.33 5.55
C ILE A 109 -11.51 7.69 4.75
N ILE A 110 -11.70 8.08 3.48
CA ILE A 110 -12.70 7.49 2.59
C ILE A 110 -12.46 5.99 2.45
N GLU A 111 -11.20 5.60 2.18
CA GLU A 111 -10.80 4.19 2.07
C GLU A 111 -11.20 3.39 3.31
N GLN A 112 -10.90 3.89 4.51
CA GLN A 112 -11.19 3.17 5.75
C GLN A 112 -12.69 3.12 6.07
N ILE A 113 -13.43 4.19 5.83
CA ILE A 113 -14.88 4.21 6.04
C ILE A 113 -15.58 3.21 5.10
N VAL A 114 -15.25 3.25 3.81
CA VAL A 114 -15.83 2.32 2.82
C VAL A 114 -15.41 0.88 3.14
N ASN A 115 -14.14 0.67 3.47
CA ASN A 115 -13.62 -0.63 3.87
C ASN A 115 -14.41 -1.18 5.06
N ALA A 116 -14.59 -0.41 6.13
CA ALA A 116 -15.32 -0.86 7.32
C ALA A 116 -16.76 -1.26 7.00
N ILE A 117 -17.50 -0.41 6.28
CA ILE A 117 -18.90 -0.65 5.94
C ILE A 117 -19.03 -1.88 5.03
N VAL A 118 -18.25 -1.92 3.94
CA VAL A 118 -18.34 -2.98 2.94
C VAL A 118 -17.81 -4.31 3.49
N SER A 119 -16.73 -4.30 4.27
CA SER A 119 -16.19 -5.53 4.88
C SER A 119 -17.22 -6.20 5.79
N ILE A 120 -17.89 -5.45 6.66
CA ILE A 120 -18.87 -6.01 7.58
C ILE A 120 -20.08 -6.54 6.81
N ALA A 121 -20.64 -5.73 5.90
CA ALA A 121 -21.82 -6.11 5.12
C ALA A 121 -21.53 -7.31 4.21
N ALA A 122 -20.43 -7.28 3.45
CA ALA A 122 -20.08 -8.36 2.54
C ALA A 122 -19.65 -9.63 3.28
N ALA A 123 -18.95 -9.53 4.41
CA ALA A 123 -18.61 -10.69 5.21
C ALA A 123 -19.85 -11.38 5.75
N TYR A 124 -20.85 -10.63 6.25
CA TYR A 124 -22.11 -11.19 6.74
C TYR A 124 -22.90 -11.89 5.63
N ILE A 125 -23.09 -11.23 4.49
CA ILE A 125 -23.84 -11.76 3.35
C ILE A 125 -23.16 -13.01 2.79
N LEU A 126 -21.85 -12.94 2.53
CA LEU A 126 -21.10 -14.04 1.94
C LEU A 126 -20.90 -15.20 2.92
N TYR A 127 -20.80 -14.94 4.23
CA TYR A 127 -20.81 -16.01 5.23
C TYR A 127 -22.09 -16.84 5.13
N GLY A 128 -23.27 -16.19 5.05
CA GLY A 128 -24.56 -16.87 4.89
C GLY A 128 -24.63 -17.69 3.60
N TYR A 129 -24.11 -17.15 2.49
CA TYR A 129 -24.04 -17.85 1.21
C TYR A 129 -23.09 -19.06 1.27
N GLY A 130 -21.89 -18.88 1.81
CA GLY A 130 -20.90 -19.94 2.00
C GLY A 130 -21.39 -21.05 2.93
N ALA A 131 -22.13 -20.70 4.00
CA ALA A 131 -22.73 -21.66 4.91
C ALA A 131 -23.80 -22.55 4.22
N ARG A 132 -24.56 -22.00 3.27
CA ARG A 132 -25.53 -22.79 2.45
C ARG A 132 -24.81 -23.77 1.53
N ILE A 133 -23.74 -23.33 0.85
CA ILE A 133 -22.89 -24.20 0.01
C ILE A 133 -22.24 -25.29 0.88
N GLY A 134 -21.69 -24.91 2.02
CA GLY A 134 -21.05 -25.83 2.95
C GLY A 134 -22.00 -26.86 3.56
N ALA A 135 -23.30 -26.54 3.71
CA ALA A 135 -24.30 -27.49 4.15
C ALA A 135 -24.48 -28.66 3.16
N VAL A 136 -24.38 -28.37 1.86
CA VAL A 136 -24.44 -29.40 0.81
C VAL A 136 -23.16 -30.23 0.74
N LEU A 137 -21.99 -29.59 1.02
CA LEU A 137 -20.68 -30.22 0.95
C LEU A 137 -20.22 -30.86 2.29
N GLY A 138 -21.09 -30.87 3.32
CA GLY A 138 -20.79 -31.48 4.62
C GLY A 138 -19.89 -30.66 5.56
N ASN A 139 -19.57 -29.41 5.23
CA ASN A 139 -18.67 -28.54 6.03
C ASN A 139 -19.14 -27.09 6.11
N LYS A 140 -20.33 -26.89 6.70
CA LYS A 140 -21.03 -25.60 6.78
C LYS A 140 -20.16 -24.46 7.34
N GLU A 141 -19.48 -24.67 8.46
CA GLU A 141 -18.68 -23.64 9.12
C GLU A 141 -17.44 -23.26 8.32
N LYS A 142 -16.78 -24.23 7.75
CA LYS A 142 -15.53 -24.05 7.00
C LYS A 142 -15.75 -23.24 5.72
N TYR A 143 -16.79 -23.54 4.95
CA TYR A 143 -17.16 -22.76 3.76
C TYR A 143 -17.75 -21.40 4.15
N GLY A 144 -18.57 -21.33 5.20
CA GLY A 144 -19.06 -20.06 5.73
C GLY A 144 -17.93 -19.09 6.06
N SER A 145 -16.93 -19.56 6.81
CA SER A 145 -15.76 -18.75 7.19
C SER A 145 -14.94 -18.32 5.98
N ALA A 146 -14.73 -19.21 5.00
CA ALA A 146 -13.96 -18.90 3.80
C ALA A 146 -14.61 -17.81 2.93
N TYR A 147 -15.93 -17.92 2.71
CA TYR A 147 -16.69 -16.91 1.99
C TYR A 147 -16.84 -15.61 2.80
N GLY A 148 -16.99 -15.71 4.11
CA GLY A 148 -16.97 -14.55 5.02
C GLY A 148 -15.64 -13.78 4.95
N ALA A 149 -14.52 -14.51 4.94
CA ALA A 149 -13.19 -13.91 4.76
C ALA A 149 -13.04 -13.23 3.38
N ALA A 150 -13.54 -13.85 2.32
CA ALA A 150 -13.58 -13.23 0.99
C ALA A 150 -14.43 -11.95 0.98
N GLY A 151 -15.56 -11.95 1.70
CA GLY A 151 -16.39 -10.74 1.92
C GLY A 151 -15.66 -9.63 2.64
N GLY A 152 -14.93 -9.96 3.72
CA GLY A 152 -14.10 -9.01 4.43
C GLY A 152 -13.04 -8.36 3.53
N THR A 153 -12.40 -9.14 2.64
CA THR A 153 -11.41 -8.61 1.69
C THR A 153 -12.02 -7.77 0.56
N LEU A 154 -13.30 -7.96 0.22
CA LEU A 154 -14.04 -7.09 -0.70
C LEU A 154 -14.06 -5.63 -0.21
N GLY A 155 -14.21 -5.41 1.09
CA GLY A 155 -14.17 -4.07 1.66
C GLY A 155 -12.85 -3.35 1.39
N THR A 156 -11.72 -4.05 1.51
CA THR A 156 -10.40 -3.49 1.17
C THR A 156 -10.33 -3.07 -0.30
N ASN A 157 -10.86 -3.90 -1.20
CA ASN A 157 -10.90 -3.59 -2.64
C ASN A 157 -11.77 -2.35 -2.91
N MET A 158 -13.00 -2.34 -2.41
CA MET A 158 -13.94 -1.23 -2.63
C MET A 158 -13.44 0.06 -1.98
N GLY A 159 -12.86 -0.02 -0.78
CA GLY A 159 -12.22 1.14 -0.13
C GLY A 159 -11.14 1.77 -1.01
N ALA A 160 -10.23 0.96 -1.55
CA ALA A 160 -9.19 1.42 -2.46
C ALA A 160 -9.76 2.02 -3.76
N VAL A 161 -10.80 1.42 -4.32
CA VAL A 161 -11.49 1.94 -5.53
C VAL A 161 -12.11 3.31 -5.27
N PHE A 162 -12.85 3.49 -4.17
CA PHE A 162 -13.46 4.78 -3.83
C PHE A 162 -12.41 5.85 -3.55
N ALA A 163 -11.31 5.50 -2.87
CA ALA A 163 -10.19 6.41 -2.67
C ALA A 163 -9.52 6.81 -3.99
N LEU A 164 -9.37 5.86 -4.93
CA LEU A 164 -8.84 6.11 -6.26
C LEU A 164 -9.77 7.02 -7.09
N LEU A 165 -11.08 6.80 -7.04
CA LEU A 165 -12.05 7.66 -7.70
C LEU A 165 -11.99 9.08 -7.16
N PHE A 166 -11.95 9.26 -5.84
CA PHE A 166 -11.81 10.58 -5.21
C PHE A 166 -10.54 11.30 -5.66
N LEU A 167 -9.37 10.65 -5.51
CA LEU A 167 -8.10 11.26 -5.92
C LEU A 167 -7.98 11.44 -7.43
N GLY A 168 -8.55 10.54 -8.21
CA GLY A 168 -8.62 10.64 -9.67
C GLY A 168 -9.40 11.88 -10.12
N MET A 169 -10.58 12.10 -9.55
CA MET A 169 -11.38 13.32 -9.80
C MET A 169 -10.61 14.58 -9.42
N LEU A 170 -9.98 14.57 -8.25
CA LEU A 170 -9.19 15.70 -7.78
C LEU A 170 -7.98 15.96 -8.68
N PHE A 171 -7.29 14.90 -9.12
CA PHE A 171 -6.18 15.00 -10.06
C PHE A 171 -6.60 15.57 -11.41
N LEU A 172 -7.74 15.16 -11.96
CA LEU A 172 -8.28 15.66 -13.20
C LEU A 172 -8.64 17.16 -13.10
N ALA A 173 -9.26 17.57 -12.00
CA ALA A 173 -9.56 18.97 -11.72
C ALA A 173 -8.27 19.80 -11.61
N TYR A 174 -7.30 19.32 -10.83
CA TYR A 174 -6.03 20.03 -10.62
C TYR A 174 -5.13 20.04 -11.87
N LYS A 175 -5.25 19.05 -12.75
CA LYS A 175 -4.46 18.93 -13.98
C LYS A 175 -4.52 20.17 -14.87
N ARG A 176 -5.70 20.85 -14.93
CA ARG A 176 -5.86 22.10 -15.70
C ARG A 176 -5.01 23.23 -15.12
N ILE A 177 -5.02 23.37 -13.78
CA ILE A 177 -4.23 24.38 -13.05
C ILE A 177 -2.74 24.08 -13.22
N PHE A 178 -2.34 22.82 -13.04
CA PHE A 178 -0.95 22.39 -13.16
C PHE A 178 -0.40 22.60 -14.56
N LYS A 179 -1.19 22.33 -15.61
CA LYS A 179 -0.81 22.62 -17.00
C LYS A 179 -0.57 24.12 -17.25
N ARG A 180 -1.35 25.03 -16.66
CA ARG A 180 -1.09 26.48 -16.74
C ARG A 180 0.23 26.84 -16.06
N GLN A 181 0.52 26.22 -14.93
CA GLN A 181 1.78 26.45 -14.22
C GLN A 181 3.00 25.90 -15.01
N MET A 182 2.84 24.77 -15.70
CA MET A 182 3.88 24.24 -16.58
C MET A 182 4.23 25.16 -17.77
N ARG A 183 3.31 25.98 -18.25
CA ARG A 183 3.58 26.97 -19.30
C ARG A 183 4.53 28.08 -18.84
N ARG A 184 4.58 28.34 -17.54
CA ARG A 184 5.47 29.32 -16.90
C ARG A 184 6.81 28.72 -16.46
N ASP A 185 7.03 27.44 -16.76
CA ASP A 185 8.25 26.73 -16.40
C ASP A 185 9.39 27.18 -17.33
N THR A 186 10.40 27.79 -16.74
CA THR A 186 11.59 28.30 -17.44
C THR A 186 12.69 27.27 -17.63
N SER A 187 12.48 26.02 -17.17
CA SER A 187 13.48 24.96 -17.34
C SER A 187 13.70 24.63 -18.82
N SER A 188 14.91 24.85 -19.29
CA SER A 188 15.29 24.66 -20.71
C SER A 188 15.40 23.21 -21.13
N LYS A 189 15.60 22.27 -20.20
CA LYS A 189 15.77 20.84 -20.50
C LYS A 189 14.69 19.98 -19.87
N THR A 190 13.96 19.26 -20.70
CA THR A 190 13.01 18.22 -20.28
C THR A 190 13.76 16.89 -20.12
N GLU A 191 13.61 16.23 -18.95
CA GLU A 191 14.23 14.91 -18.68
C GLU A 191 13.67 13.85 -19.66
N SER A 192 14.52 12.96 -20.17
CA SER A 192 14.07 11.83 -21.01
C SER A 192 13.30 10.82 -20.14
N TYR A 193 12.39 10.07 -20.74
CA TYR A 193 11.66 9.02 -20.01
C TYR A 193 12.59 7.92 -19.48
N GLN A 194 13.67 7.59 -20.18
CA GLN A 194 14.67 6.65 -19.68
C GLN A 194 15.27 7.11 -18.34
N ASN A 195 15.60 8.41 -18.25
CA ASN A 195 16.13 9.00 -17.03
C ASN A 195 15.08 9.00 -15.92
N VAL A 196 13.82 9.29 -16.24
CA VAL A 196 12.70 9.24 -15.30
C VAL A 196 12.53 7.84 -14.72
N PHE A 197 12.49 6.80 -15.56
CA PHE A 197 12.40 5.41 -15.10
C PHE A 197 13.60 4.98 -14.28
N ARG A 198 14.82 5.33 -14.72
CA ARG A 198 16.05 5.03 -13.99
C ARG A 198 16.03 5.63 -12.58
N VAL A 199 15.66 6.90 -12.46
CA VAL A 199 15.60 7.60 -11.17
C VAL A 199 14.48 7.05 -10.28
N LEU A 200 13.32 6.71 -10.85
CA LEU A 200 12.23 6.05 -10.13
C LEU A 200 12.68 4.70 -9.57
N ILE A 201 13.24 3.83 -10.40
CA ILE A 201 13.71 2.51 -9.98
C ILE A 201 14.80 2.63 -8.91
N MET A 202 15.80 3.50 -9.12
CA MET A 202 16.86 3.72 -8.13
C MET A 202 16.33 4.27 -6.79
N THR A 203 15.19 4.98 -6.80
CA THR A 203 14.56 5.48 -5.56
C THR A 203 13.70 4.40 -4.91
N ILE A 204 13.03 3.57 -5.70
CA ILE A 204 12.12 2.54 -5.23
C ILE A 204 12.88 1.34 -4.66
N VAL A 205 13.94 0.87 -5.33
CA VAL A 205 14.66 -0.36 -4.97
C VAL A 205 15.16 -0.39 -3.53
N PRO A 206 15.83 0.65 -2.99
CA PRO A 206 16.27 0.64 -1.58
C PRO A 206 15.11 0.55 -0.58
N VAL A 207 14.00 1.23 -0.88
CA VAL A 207 12.79 1.20 -0.04
C VAL A 207 12.15 -0.19 -0.09
N LEU A 208 12.08 -0.79 -1.29
CA LEU A 208 11.59 -2.15 -1.48
C LEU A 208 12.42 -3.18 -0.71
N LEU A 209 13.75 -3.12 -0.84
CA LEU A 209 14.65 -4.04 -0.13
C LEU A 209 14.44 -3.95 1.39
N SER A 210 14.42 -2.75 1.94
CA SER A 210 14.19 -2.53 3.37
C SER A 210 12.85 -3.09 3.84
N THR A 211 11.76 -2.77 3.15
CA THR A 211 10.41 -3.25 3.52
C THR A 211 10.23 -4.75 3.29
N THR A 212 10.85 -5.31 2.25
CA THR A 212 10.80 -6.75 1.96
C THR A 212 11.52 -7.55 3.03
N ILE A 213 12.73 -7.14 3.43
CA ILE A 213 13.50 -7.80 4.51
C ILE A 213 12.68 -7.81 5.81
N TYR A 214 12.08 -6.67 6.17
CA TYR A 214 11.24 -6.58 7.37
C TYR A 214 10.03 -7.53 7.32
N ASN A 215 9.38 -7.68 6.15
CA ASN A 215 8.20 -8.55 6.02
C ASN A 215 8.56 -10.04 5.89
N ILE A 216 9.73 -10.37 5.34
CA ILE A 216 10.23 -11.76 5.32
C ILE A 216 10.48 -12.24 6.74
N SER A 217 11.04 -11.38 7.61
CA SER A 217 11.22 -11.72 9.03
C SER A 217 9.91 -12.19 9.68
N ALA A 218 8.80 -11.50 9.44
CA ALA A 218 7.51 -11.88 10.01
C ALA A 218 7.01 -13.27 9.53
N ILE A 219 7.35 -13.67 8.31
CA ILE A 219 7.02 -15.02 7.78
C ILE A 219 7.90 -16.08 8.44
N LEU A 220 9.20 -15.78 8.57
CA LEU A 220 10.14 -16.69 9.26
C LEU A 220 9.75 -16.85 10.73
N ASP A 221 9.39 -15.77 11.43
CA ASP A 221 8.93 -15.82 12.81
C ASP A 221 7.74 -16.77 12.97
N GLN A 222 6.76 -16.71 12.05
CA GLN A 222 5.61 -17.61 12.06
C GLN A 222 6.01 -19.06 11.84
N GLY A 223 6.89 -19.30 10.88
CA GLY A 223 7.38 -20.65 10.57
C GLY A 223 8.17 -21.26 11.74
N ILE A 224 9.08 -20.49 12.31
CA ILE A 224 9.88 -20.93 13.47
C ILE A 224 8.95 -21.20 14.68
N TYR A 225 8.02 -20.28 14.97
CA TYR A 225 7.09 -20.44 16.08
C TYR A 225 6.27 -21.73 15.97
N LYS A 226 5.67 -22.01 14.79
CA LYS A 226 4.87 -23.20 14.57
C LYS A 226 5.71 -24.47 14.72
N ASN A 227 6.86 -24.55 14.06
CA ASN A 227 7.73 -25.72 14.12
C ASN A 227 8.22 -26.01 15.54
N VAL A 228 8.63 -24.98 16.29
CA VAL A 228 9.10 -25.15 17.67
C VAL A 228 7.96 -25.58 18.59
N ALA A 229 6.77 -25.02 18.45
CA ALA A 229 5.62 -25.38 19.27
C ALA A 229 5.13 -26.82 18.98
N GLU A 230 5.17 -27.26 17.71
CA GLU A 230 4.87 -28.64 17.34
C GLU A 230 5.90 -29.62 17.91
N LEU A 231 7.20 -29.28 17.87
CA LEU A 231 8.27 -30.08 18.48
C LEU A 231 8.12 -30.18 20.01
N GLN A 232 7.53 -29.19 20.66
CA GLN A 232 7.23 -29.21 22.11
C GLN A 232 5.95 -30.02 22.43
N GLY A 233 5.26 -30.55 21.43
CA GLY A 233 4.09 -31.41 21.59
C GLY A 233 2.75 -30.68 21.78
N TYR A 234 2.69 -29.40 21.46
CA TYR A 234 1.42 -28.65 21.49
C TYR A 234 0.53 -29.04 20.30
N LYS A 235 -0.79 -28.99 20.48
CA LYS A 235 -1.76 -29.29 19.44
C LYS A 235 -1.77 -28.19 18.37
N PRO A 236 -1.87 -28.54 17.07
CA PRO A 236 -1.89 -27.56 15.98
C PRO A 236 -2.99 -26.48 16.13
N ASP A 237 -4.17 -26.87 16.62
CA ASP A 237 -5.28 -25.92 16.83
C ASP A 237 -4.94 -24.86 17.89
N ASP A 238 -4.29 -25.26 18.99
CA ASP A 238 -3.85 -24.33 20.05
C ASP A 238 -2.77 -23.37 19.53
N ILE A 239 -1.82 -23.89 18.74
CA ILE A 239 -0.75 -23.10 18.12
C ILE A 239 -1.33 -22.04 17.21
N ASP A 240 -2.33 -22.38 16.39
CA ASP A 240 -2.99 -21.43 15.49
C ASP A 240 -3.79 -20.35 16.25
N VAL A 241 -4.46 -20.73 17.34
CA VAL A 241 -5.17 -19.79 18.21
C VAL A 241 -4.20 -18.80 18.87
N TRP A 242 -3.10 -19.28 19.44
CA TRP A 242 -2.10 -18.40 20.08
C TRP A 242 -1.41 -17.48 19.09
N TRP A 243 -1.06 -17.99 17.90
CA TRP A 243 -0.54 -17.16 16.83
C TRP A 243 -1.55 -16.10 16.38
N GLY A 244 -2.83 -16.45 16.32
CA GLY A 244 -3.92 -15.53 16.00
C GLY A 244 -4.06 -14.41 17.05
N ILE A 245 -3.95 -14.74 18.34
CA ILE A 245 -3.96 -13.75 19.42
C ILE A 245 -2.73 -12.84 19.33
N PHE A 246 -1.55 -13.40 19.14
CA PHE A 246 -0.31 -12.64 19.02
C PHE A 246 -0.32 -11.71 17.80
N SER A 247 -0.64 -12.23 16.63
CA SER A 247 -0.62 -11.46 15.38
C SER A 247 -1.80 -10.49 15.25
N GLY A 248 -2.99 -10.89 15.69
CA GLY A 248 -4.22 -10.11 15.54
C GLY A 248 -4.45 -9.09 16.67
N LYS A 249 -4.14 -9.43 17.92
CA LYS A 249 -4.40 -8.53 19.05
C LYS A 249 -3.13 -7.78 19.48
N TYR A 250 -2.10 -8.52 19.89
CA TYR A 250 -0.88 -7.93 20.46
C TYR A 250 -0.13 -7.05 19.44
N LYS A 251 0.19 -7.59 18.27
CA LYS A 251 0.87 -6.81 17.20
C LYS A 251 0.06 -5.59 16.76
N THR A 252 -1.27 -5.68 16.73
CA THR A 252 -2.12 -4.56 16.34
C THR A 252 -1.96 -3.39 17.31
N ILE A 253 -1.99 -3.65 18.62
CA ILE A 253 -1.84 -2.61 19.65
C ILE A 253 -0.45 -1.96 19.57
N ILE A 254 0.63 -2.75 19.44
CA ILE A 254 2.00 -2.23 19.33
C ILE A 254 2.22 -1.44 18.04
N ASN A 255 1.55 -1.82 16.95
CA ASN A 255 1.70 -1.12 15.69
C ASN A 255 1.03 0.26 15.65
N ILE A 256 0.14 0.60 16.59
CA ILE A 256 -0.50 1.93 16.63
C ILE A 256 0.55 3.05 16.80
N PRO A 257 1.42 3.07 17.83
CA PRO A 257 2.45 4.09 17.97
C PRO A 257 3.44 4.11 16.79
N ILE A 258 3.83 2.92 16.28
CA ILE A 258 4.73 2.79 15.14
C ILE A 258 4.11 3.39 13.87
N SER A 259 2.81 3.19 13.67
CA SER A 259 2.09 3.75 12.53
C SER A 259 2.02 5.27 12.58
N ILE A 260 1.80 5.85 13.76
CA ILE A 260 1.81 7.31 13.99
C ILE A 260 3.19 7.88 13.66
N ALA A 261 4.26 7.28 14.21
CA ALA A 261 5.64 7.69 13.93
C ALA A 261 5.97 7.61 12.43
N SER A 262 5.57 6.52 11.77
CA SER A 262 5.77 6.30 10.33
C SER A 262 5.02 7.32 9.47
N ALA A 263 3.77 7.65 9.83
CA ALA A 263 2.97 8.66 9.15
C ALA A 263 3.61 10.04 9.25
N MET A 264 4.14 10.39 10.42
CA MET A 264 4.87 11.64 10.63
C MET A 264 6.17 11.68 9.83
N ALA A 265 6.97 10.63 9.86
CA ALA A 265 8.19 10.53 9.05
C ALA A 265 7.87 10.71 7.56
N ALA A 266 6.84 10.04 7.05
CA ALA A 266 6.39 10.18 5.66
C ALA A 266 5.95 11.61 5.32
N SER A 267 5.29 12.31 6.25
CA SER A 267 4.84 13.70 6.06
C SER A 267 6.01 14.70 5.97
N CYS A 268 7.11 14.43 6.66
CA CYS A 268 8.29 15.29 6.63
C CYS A 268 9.10 15.17 5.33
N VAL A 269 9.05 14.02 4.65
CA VAL A 269 9.88 13.73 3.47
C VAL A 269 9.74 14.75 2.34
N PRO A 270 8.53 15.18 1.90
CA PRO A 270 8.40 16.16 0.82
C PRO A 270 9.01 17.51 1.18
N ASN A 271 8.72 17.99 2.38
CA ASN A 271 9.19 19.29 2.86
C ASN A 271 10.72 19.29 3.04
N LEU A 272 11.25 18.24 3.64
CA LEU A 272 12.69 18.03 3.81
C LEU A 272 13.41 17.97 2.46
N THR A 273 12.88 17.21 1.52
CA THR A 273 13.45 17.07 0.18
C THR A 273 13.38 18.39 -0.59
N GLY A 274 12.29 19.14 -0.44
CA GLY A 274 12.14 20.46 -1.04
C GLY A 274 13.14 21.47 -0.49
N ALA A 275 13.33 21.52 0.83
CA ALA A 275 14.31 22.39 1.49
C ALA A 275 15.75 22.00 1.09
N TYR A 276 16.07 20.71 1.10
CA TYR A 276 17.37 20.20 0.68
C TYR A 276 17.68 20.54 -0.79
N ALA A 277 16.70 20.42 -1.68
CA ALA A 277 16.86 20.77 -3.09
C ALA A 277 17.11 22.26 -3.33
N ARG A 278 16.66 23.15 -2.42
CA ARG A 278 16.94 24.60 -2.40
C ARG A 278 18.24 24.95 -1.66
N LYS A 279 18.92 23.95 -1.08
CA LYS A 279 20.12 24.14 -0.25
C LYS A 279 19.88 24.93 1.07
N ASP A 280 18.64 24.94 1.53
CA ASP A 280 18.23 25.60 2.78
C ASP A 280 18.51 24.67 3.97
N ARG A 281 19.73 24.75 4.50
CA ARG A 281 20.19 23.89 5.61
C ARG A 281 19.48 24.18 6.93
N GLU A 282 19.04 25.38 7.15
CA GLU A 282 18.36 25.79 8.38
C GLU A 282 16.98 25.17 8.47
N SER A 283 16.18 25.26 7.40
CA SER A 283 14.90 24.58 7.29
C SER A 283 15.03 23.05 7.39
N VAL A 284 16.07 22.47 6.78
CA VAL A 284 16.35 21.01 6.90
C VAL A 284 16.55 20.61 8.36
N ARG A 285 17.43 21.34 9.08
CA ARG A 285 17.74 21.08 10.49
C ARG A 285 16.52 21.25 11.40
N SER A 286 15.75 22.32 11.17
CA SER A 286 14.52 22.59 11.92
C SER A 286 13.50 21.46 11.77
N GLN A 287 13.25 21.00 10.54
CA GLN A 287 12.28 19.91 10.29
C GLN A 287 12.74 18.57 10.87
N ILE A 288 14.02 18.25 10.82
CA ILE A 288 14.57 17.05 11.46
C ILE A 288 14.35 17.12 12.98
N ASN A 289 14.66 18.25 13.60
CA ASN A 289 14.48 18.44 15.04
C ASN A 289 13.01 18.33 15.47
N ILE A 290 12.09 18.89 14.69
CA ILE A 290 10.64 18.76 14.96
C ILE A 290 10.22 17.31 14.85
N ALA A 291 10.64 16.59 13.81
CA ALA A 291 10.29 15.19 13.62
C ALA A 291 10.82 14.32 14.78
N ILE A 292 12.07 14.50 15.19
CA ILE A 292 12.67 13.76 16.31
C ILE A 292 11.92 14.04 17.62
N ARG A 293 11.64 15.32 17.95
CA ARG A 293 10.93 15.70 19.17
C ARG A 293 9.52 15.12 19.26
N PHE A 294 8.90 14.88 18.11
CA PHE A 294 7.53 14.35 18.10
C PHE A 294 7.48 12.82 18.19
N ILE A 295 8.54 12.13 17.74
CA ILE A 295 8.65 10.66 17.78
C ILE A 295 9.15 10.16 19.14
N MET A 296 9.98 10.96 19.83
CA MET A 296 10.47 10.67 21.19
C MET A 296 9.47 11.10 22.25
#